data_012905b5577eacfdb42011bde2bf1e6b
#
_entry.id   012905b5577eacfdb42011bde2bf1e6b
#
_cell.length_a   1.000
_cell.length_b   1.000
_cell.length_c   1.000
_cell.angle_alpha   90.00
_cell.angle_beta   90.00
_cell.angle_gamma   90.00
#
_symmetry.space_group_name_H-M   'P 1'
#
loop_
_entity.id
_entity.type
_entity.pdbx_description
1 polymer ?
#
loop_
_entity_poly.entity_id
_entity_poly.type
_entity_poly.pdbx_seq_one_letter_code
_entity_poly.pdbx_strand_id
1 'polypeptide(L)'
;MAVVKLNSLRFENPGAPALVIMHGLLGASRNWQTIGKALKDRFDIHIVDLRNHGSSPHVDTMRWSELTADLSAYLRVHGLKEVTLMGHSLGGKIAMKFACDYPALVKKLIVVDIAAKVYPPYHDKEFRAMKRVPAGALENRREAEELLKPLIPDWGMRQFIMTNLVRGEFGLQWQCNLEVLHASLQVLRQNSLSGLDQYQGPTLLIAGGKSEFIEDGDVKEMKQWLPHLKLVNLPKAGHNVHVEDRSGFLDALKKWL
;
A
#
# COMPACT_ATOMS: atom_id res chain seq x y z
N MET A 1 3.29 21.55 -7.66
CA MET A 1 3.34 20.29 -6.86
C MET A 1 4.78 19.80 -6.85
N ALA A 2 5.34 19.53 -5.68
CA ALA A 2 6.67 18.91 -5.59
C ALA A 2 6.52 17.40 -5.74
N VAL A 3 7.11 16.83 -6.79
CA VAL A 3 7.21 15.39 -7.01
C VAL A 3 8.43 14.89 -6.25
N VAL A 4 8.31 13.77 -5.55
CA VAL A 4 9.42 13.15 -4.82
C VAL A 4 9.98 11.94 -5.57
N LYS A 5 11.27 11.69 -5.40
CA LYS A 5 11.92 10.49 -5.91
C LYS A 5 11.61 9.33 -4.97
N LEU A 6 10.67 8.46 -5.36
CA LEU A 6 10.32 7.28 -4.56
C LEU A 6 11.47 6.29 -4.49
N ASN A 7 11.70 5.77 -3.28
CA ASN A 7 12.58 4.61 -3.07
C ASN A 7 11.85 3.31 -3.46
N SER A 8 12.58 2.28 -3.82
CA SER A 8 12.01 0.97 -4.11
C SER A 8 12.95 -0.20 -3.80
N LEU A 9 12.36 -1.31 -3.40
CA LEU A 9 13.00 -2.61 -3.41
C LEU A 9 12.72 -3.26 -4.77
N ARG A 10 13.77 -3.67 -5.49
CA ARG A 10 13.64 -4.23 -6.84
C ARG A 10 14.12 -5.68 -6.90
N PHE A 11 13.45 -6.46 -7.74
CA PHE A 11 13.92 -7.77 -8.19
C PHE A 11 13.98 -7.71 -9.71
N GLU A 12 15.17 -7.38 -10.21
CA GLU A 12 15.40 -7.14 -11.63
C GLU A 12 15.27 -8.43 -12.45
N ASN A 13 14.47 -8.35 -13.51
CA ASN A 13 14.34 -9.39 -14.52
C ASN A 13 14.20 -8.71 -15.89
N PRO A 14 15.32 -8.31 -16.50
CA PRO A 14 15.33 -7.53 -17.74
C PRO A 14 14.59 -8.23 -18.89
N GLY A 15 13.65 -7.52 -19.52
CA GLY A 15 12.81 -8.04 -20.59
C GLY A 15 11.52 -8.71 -20.14
N ALA A 16 11.37 -8.99 -18.84
CA ALA A 16 10.08 -9.45 -18.28
C ALA A 16 9.09 -8.28 -18.12
N PRO A 17 7.77 -8.55 -18.12
CA PRO A 17 6.78 -7.51 -17.88
C PRO A 17 6.94 -6.92 -16.45
N ALA A 18 6.79 -5.59 -16.34
CA ALA A 18 6.94 -4.90 -15.07
C ALA A 18 5.72 -5.11 -14.16
N LEU A 19 5.99 -5.41 -12.89
CA LEU A 19 5.01 -5.43 -11.80
C LEU A 19 5.41 -4.40 -10.74
N VAL A 20 4.60 -3.36 -10.59
CA VAL A 20 4.78 -2.31 -9.58
C VAL A 20 3.85 -2.55 -8.42
N ILE A 21 4.39 -2.62 -7.20
CA ILE A 21 3.65 -2.94 -5.97
C ILE A 21 3.71 -1.75 -5.01
N MET A 22 2.54 -1.33 -4.50
CA MET A 22 2.39 -0.28 -3.49
C MET A 22 1.78 -0.85 -2.20
N HIS A 23 2.42 -0.54 -1.09
CA HIS A 23 2.00 -0.94 0.26
C HIS A 23 0.85 -0.07 0.80
N GLY A 24 0.25 -0.48 1.91
CA GLY A 24 -0.76 0.28 2.66
C GLY A 24 -0.17 1.34 3.59
N LEU A 25 -1.05 2.08 4.28
CA LEU A 25 -0.65 3.07 5.30
C LEU A 25 0.21 2.40 6.38
N LEU A 26 1.24 3.08 6.85
CA LEU A 26 2.26 2.56 7.77
C LEU A 26 3.04 1.34 7.24
N GLY A 27 2.89 1.00 5.96
CA GLY A 27 3.67 -0.05 5.31
C GLY A 27 5.00 0.48 4.74
N ALA A 28 5.76 -0.45 4.14
CA ALA A 28 6.97 -0.16 3.37
C ALA A 28 7.22 -1.29 2.37
N SER A 29 8.13 -1.06 1.42
CA SER A 29 8.50 -2.03 0.38
C SER A 29 8.91 -3.40 0.95
N ARG A 30 9.58 -3.43 2.10
CA ARG A 30 9.99 -4.66 2.78
C ARG A 30 8.82 -5.58 3.18
N ASN A 31 7.61 -5.04 3.42
CA ASN A 31 6.44 -5.84 3.76
C ASN A 31 6.01 -6.75 2.59
N TRP A 32 6.38 -6.38 1.37
CA TRP A 32 6.04 -7.11 0.14
C TRP A 32 7.20 -7.95 -0.42
N GLN A 33 8.35 -7.96 0.25
CA GLN A 33 9.56 -8.65 -0.22
C GLN A 33 9.32 -10.14 -0.51
N THR A 34 8.54 -10.83 0.31
CA THR A 34 8.25 -12.26 0.12
C THR A 34 7.42 -12.51 -1.14
N ILE A 35 6.46 -11.62 -1.44
CA ILE A 35 5.67 -11.69 -2.67
C ILE A 35 6.55 -11.37 -3.88
N GLY A 36 7.40 -10.34 -3.78
CA GLY A 36 8.38 -10.03 -4.83
C GLY A 36 9.29 -11.22 -5.15
N LYS A 37 9.88 -11.84 -4.13
CA LYS A 37 10.71 -13.04 -4.32
C LYS A 37 9.98 -14.18 -5.00
N ALA A 38 8.70 -14.38 -4.71
CA ALA A 38 7.89 -15.45 -5.30
C ALA A 38 7.51 -15.22 -6.77
N LEU A 39 7.61 -13.97 -7.25
CA LEU A 39 7.21 -13.58 -8.62
C LEU A 39 8.39 -13.13 -9.50
N LYS A 40 9.59 -12.98 -8.94
CA LYS A 40 10.78 -12.41 -9.63
C LYS A 40 11.18 -13.12 -10.92
N ASP A 41 10.91 -14.42 -11.02
CA ASP A 41 11.29 -15.20 -12.22
C ASP A 41 10.34 -14.96 -13.41
N ARG A 42 9.20 -14.29 -13.17
CA ARG A 42 8.18 -13.98 -14.18
C ARG A 42 8.04 -12.49 -14.48
N PHE A 43 8.49 -11.62 -13.56
CA PHE A 43 8.29 -10.17 -13.64
C PHE A 43 9.55 -9.39 -13.24
N ASP A 44 9.75 -8.24 -13.86
CA ASP A 44 10.62 -7.20 -13.34
C ASP A 44 9.84 -6.46 -12.23
N ILE A 45 10.26 -6.65 -10.96
CA ILE A 45 9.46 -6.26 -9.80
C ILE A 45 9.98 -4.98 -9.17
N HIS A 46 9.07 -4.02 -8.99
CA HIS A 46 9.30 -2.74 -8.33
C HIS A 46 8.34 -2.60 -7.15
N ILE A 47 8.84 -2.72 -5.93
CA ILE A 47 8.05 -2.50 -4.70
C ILE A 47 8.41 -1.12 -4.18
N VAL A 48 7.54 -0.14 -4.37
CA VAL A 48 7.84 1.26 -4.03
C VAL A 48 7.47 1.60 -2.60
N ASP A 49 8.33 2.39 -1.93
CA ASP A 49 7.96 3.11 -0.73
C ASP A 49 7.20 4.37 -1.13
N LEU A 50 5.99 4.56 -0.64
CA LEU A 50 5.22 5.78 -0.87
C LEU A 50 5.90 6.99 -0.17
N ARG A 51 5.63 8.25 -0.63
CA ARG A 51 6.08 9.43 0.11
C ARG A 51 5.72 9.30 1.60
N ASN A 52 6.54 9.83 2.47
CA ASN A 52 6.38 9.76 3.93
C ASN A 52 6.46 8.35 4.55
N HIS A 53 6.81 7.33 3.76
CA HIS A 53 6.97 5.94 4.21
C HIS A 53 8.32 5.36 3.81
N GLY A 54 8.75 4.33 4.54
CA GLY A 54 9.95 3.57 4.23
C GLY A 54 11.17 4.45 4.08
N SER A 55 11.90 4.30 2.99
CA SER A 55 13.09 5.09 2.64
C SER A 55 12.79 6.20 1.61
N SER A 56 11.53 6.44 1.30
CA SER A 56 11.12 7.57 0.46
C SER A 56 11.17 8.90 1.22
N PRO A 57 11.32 10.04 0.51
CA PRO A 57 11.39 11.35 1.15
C PRO A 57 10.20 11.69 2.01
N HIS A 58 10.46 12.36 3.15
CA HIS A 58 9.47 13.01 3.97
C HIS A 58 9.12 14.38 3.40
N VAL A 59 7.82 14.65 3.26
CA VAL A 59 7.25 15.90 2.75
C VAL A 59 5.96 16.23 3.51
N ASP A 60 5.46 17.47 3.39
CA ASP A 60 4.40 17.98 4.24
C ASP A 60 2.98 17.58 3.81
N THR A 61 2.83 16.83 2.72
CA THR A 61 1.50 16.57 2.12
C THR A 61 1.34 15.15 1.56
N MET A 62 0.07 14.68 1.53
CA MET A 62 -0.38 13.37 1.02
C MET A 62 -1.63 13.50 0.13
N ARG A 63 -1.63 14.44 -0.82
CA ARG A 63 -2.77 14.65 -1.74
C ARG A 63 -2.78 13.57 -2.83
N TRP A 64 -3.96 13.15 -3.28
CA TRP A 64 -4.11 12.14 -4.33
C TRP A 64 -3.32 12.48 -5.60
N SER A 65 -3.39 13.75 -6.06
CA SER A 65 -2.66 14.22 -7.23
C SER A 65 -1.13 14.19 -7.08
N GLU A 66 -0.63 14.30 -5.86
CA GLU A 66 0.81 14.21 -5.57
C GLU A 66 1.27 12.75 -5.54
N LEU A 67 0.44 11.88 -4.95
CA LEU A 67 0.71 10.43 -4.90
C LEU A 67 0.75 9.81 -6.31
N THR A 68 -0.19 10.21 -7.19
CA THR A 68 -0.19 9.74 -8.59
C THR A 68 0.94 10.36 -9.39
N ALA A 69 1.30 11.63 -9.15
CA ALA A 69 2.42 12.30 -9.82
C ALA A 69 3.78 11.68 -9.45
N ASP A 70 3.98 11.30 -8.19
CA ASP A 70 5.19 10.58 -7.75
C ASP A 70 5.36 9.25 -8.47
N LEU A 71 4.27 8.48 -8.56
CA LEU A 71 4.28 7.20 -9.26
C LEU A 71 4.55 7.39 -10.77
N SER A 72 3.93 8.40 -11.40
CA SER A 72 4.17 8.74 -12.80
C SER A 72 5.65 9.08 -13.05
N ALA A 73 6.23 9.89 -12.17
CA ALA A 73 7.66 10.22 -12.24
C ALA A 73 8.55 9.00 -12.03
N TYR A 74 8.19 8.12 -11.08
CA TYR A 74 8.90 6.86 -10.84
C TYR A 74 8.91 5.98 -12.10
N LEU A 75 7.74 5.75 -12.72
CA LEU A 75 7.65 4.95 -13.95
C LEU A 75 8.50 5.55 -15.07
N ARG A 76 8.42 6.86 -15.26
CA ARG A 76 9.22 7.56 -16.28
C ARG A 76 10.73 7.41 -16.07
N VAL A 77 11.23 7.58 -14.83
CA VAL A 77 12.66 7.47 -14.48
C VAL A 77 13.18 6.05 -14.75
N HIS A 78 12.34 5.05 -14.51
CA HIS A 78 12.71 3.64 -14.74
C HIS A 78 12.36 3.13 -16.15
N GLY A 79 11.85 3.99 -17.06
CA GLY A 79 11.46 3.61 -18.42
C GLY A 79 10.30 2.61 -18.50
N LEU A 80 9.49 2.52 -17.43
CA LEU A 80 8.41 1.54 -17.33
C LEU A 80 7.18 2.02 -18.10
N LYS A 81 6.62 1.14 -18.92
CA LYS A 81 5.43 1.36 -19.74
C LYS A 81 4.51 0.16 -19.60
N GLU A 82 3.18 0.41 -19.65
CA GLU A 82 2.16 -0.66 -19.61
C GLU A 82 2.36 -1.67 -18.46
N VAL A 83 2.59 -1.14 -17.25
CA VAL A 83 2.88 -1.97 -16.08
C VAL A 83 1.64 -2.73 -15.59
N THR A 84 1.85 -3.89 -14.95
CA THR A 84 0.89 -4.41 -14.00
C THR A 84 1.06 -3.63 -12.71
N LEU A 85 0.00 -2.94 -12.28
CA LEU A 85 0.01 -2.11 -11.08
C LEU A 85 -0.78 -2.79 -9.96
N MET A 86 -0.13 -3.04 -8.82
CA MET A 86 -0.75 -3.67 -7.65
C MET A 86 -0.66 -2.73 -6.45
N GLY A 87 -1.76 -2.55 -5.73
CA GLY A 87 -1.78 -1.75 -4.52
C GLY A 87 -2.64 -2.36 -3.42
N HIS A 88 -2.14 -2.33 -2.19
CA HIS A 88 -2.84 -2.78 -0.99
C HIS A 88 -3.36 -1.58 -0.19
N SER A 89 -4.61 -1.64 0.27
CA SER A 89 -5.19 -0.61 1.13
C SER A 89 -4.96 0.81 0.55
N LEU A 90 -4.24 1.71 1.22
CA LEU A 90 -3.86 3.03 0.68
C LEU A 90 -3.23 2.92 -0.72
N GLY A 91 -2.28 1.99 -0.91
CA GLY A 91 -1.68 1.74 -2.22
C GLY A 91 -2.69 1.32 -3.27
N GLY A 92 -3.76 0.61 -2.87
CA GLY A 92 -4.88 0.24 -3.76
C GLY A 92 -5.70 1.45 -4.20
N LYS A 93 -5.97 2.39 -3.30
CA LYS A 93 -6.64 3.66 -3.63
C LYS A 93 -5.79 4.51 -4.59
N ILE A 94 -4.47 4.56 -4.37
CA ILE A 94 -3.53 5.23 -5.27
C ILE A 94 -3.51 4.53 -6.63
N ALA A 95 -3.46 3.20 -6.65
CA ALA A 95 -3.44 2.42 -7.89
C ALA A 95 -4.69 2.64 -8.74
N MET A 96 -5.88 2.65 -8.12
CA MET A 96 -7.14 2.96 -8.80
C MET A 96 -7.12 4.36 -9.40
N LYS A 97 -6.75 5.37 -8.60
CA LYS A 97 -6.67 6.77 -9.08
C LYS A 97 -5.65 6.90 -10.20
N PHE A 98 -4.47 6.30 -10.04
CA PHE A 98 -3.42 6.32 -11.06
C PHE A 98 -3.87 5.67 -12.39
N ALA A 99 -4.57 4.54 -12.32
CA ALA A 99 -5.08 3.87 -13.51
C ALA A 99 -6.11 4.72 -14.27
N CYS A 100 -6.92 5.51 -13.56
CA CYS A 100 -7.84 6.46 -14.18
C CYS A 100 -7.10 7.68 -14.77
N ASP A 101 -6.10 8.23 -14.06
CA ASP A 101 -5.35 9.41 -14.51
C ASP A 101 -4.38 9.10 -15.67
N TYR A 102 -3.81 7.88 -15.70
CA TYR A 102 -2.77 7.45 -16.65
C TYR A 102 -3.07 6.07 -17.25
N PRO A 103 -4.24 5.88 -17.89
CA PRO A 103 -4.68 4.54 -18.32
C PRO A 103 -3.73 3.87 -19.32
N ALA A 104 -3.01 4.63 -20.14
CA ALA A 104 -2.04 4.11 -21.10
C ALA A 104 -0.77 3.52 -20.44
N LEU A 105 -0.51 3.84 -19.17
CA LEU A 105 0.63 3.30 -18.42
C LEU A 105 0.29 2.02 -17.65
N VAL A 106 -0.99 1.66 -17.53
CA VAL A 106 -1.44 0.51 -16.74
C VAL A 106 -2.03 -0.56 -17.65
N LYS A 107 -1.36 -1.68 -17.76
CA LYS A 107 -1.82 -2.85 -18.54
C LYS A 107 -2.85 -3.67 -17.78
N LYS A 108 -2.63 -3.87 -16.48
CA LYS A 108 -3.52 -4.58 -15.56
C LYS A 108 -3.49 -3.90 -14.21
N LEU A 109 -4.63 -3.81 -13.55
CA LEU A 109 -4.77 -3.27 -12.20
C LEU A 109 -5.09 -4.40 -11.21
N ILE A 110 -4.39 -4.44 -10.08
CA ILE A 110 -4.65 -5.36 -8.97
C ILE A 110 -4.85 -4.52 -7.71
N VAL A 111 -6.05 -4.57 -7.16
CA VAL A 111 -6.45 -3.90 -5.93
C VAL A 111 -6.51 -4.95 -4.82
N VAL A 112 -5.83 -4.72 -3.70
CA VAL A 112 -5.76 -5.67 -2.61
C VAL A 112 -6.46 -5.09 -1.39
N ASP A 113 -7.59 -5.67 -1.06
CA ASP A 113 -8.42 -5.48 0.13
C ASP A 113 -8.76 -4.02 0.47
N ILE A 114 -9.23 -3.27 -0.54
CA ILE A 114 -9.75 -1.91 -0.39
C ILE A 114 -10.78 -1.60 -1.47
N ALA A 115 -11.83 -0.85 -1.14
CA ALA A 115 -12.82 -0.36 -2.09
C ALA A 115 -12.64 1.14 -2.40
N ALA A 116 -13.27 1.59 -3.50
CA ALA A 116 -13.36 2.99 -3.87
C ALA A 116 -14.53 3.65 -3.12
N LYS A 117 -14.38 3.84 -1.81
CA LYS A 117 -15.39 4.48 -0.93
C LYS A 117 -14.75 5.35 0.14
N VAL A 118 -15.58 6.08 0.87
CA VAL A 118 -15.17 6.78 2.10
C VAL A 118 -15.14 5.76 3.25
N TYR A 119 -14.05 5.78 4.01
CA TYR A 119 -13.88 4.93 5.18
C TYR A 119 -14.07 5.69 6.48
N PRO A 120 -14.50 5.03 7.57
CA PRO A 120 -14.46 5.61 8.90
C PRO A 120 -13.02 5.96 9.31
N PRO A 121 -12.82 6.73 10.40
CA PRO A 121 -11.49 7.10 10.86
C PRO A 121 -10.76 5.89 11.45
N TYR A 122 -9.95 5.21 10.63
CA TYR A 122 -9.04 4.14 11.05
C TYR A 122 -7.67 4.71 11.46
N HIS A 123 -6.95 3.97 12.29
CA HIS A 123 -5.55 4.18 12.68
C HIS A 123 -5.24 5.39 13.56
N ASP A 124 -6.21 6.20 13.97
CA ASP A 124 -5.96 7.33 14.87
C ASP A 124 -5.33 6.88 16.20
N LYS A 125 -5.83 5.77 16.78
CA LYS A 125 -5.27 5.21 18.01
C LYS A 125 -3.84 4.70 17.83
N GLU A 126 -3.52 4.09 16.69
CA GLU A 126 -2.18 3.61 16.37
C GLU A 126 -1.19 4.77 16.25
N PHE A 127 -1.55 5.84 15.53
CA PHE A 127 -0.72 7.04 15.45
C PHE A 127 -0.51 7.70 16.80
N ARG A 128 -1.54 7.82 17.62
CA ARG A 128 -1.41 8.36 18.98
C ARG A 128 -0.52 7.50 19.86
N ALA A 129 -0.61 6.18 19.74
CA ALA A 129 0.28 5.26 20.47
C ALA A 129 1.73 5.39 20.02
N MET A 130 1.98 5.42 18.70
CA MET A 130 3.33 5.61 18.15
C MET A 130 3.97 6.92 18.61
N LYS A 131 3.21 8.03 18.63
CA LYS A 131 3.70 9.34 19.10
C LYS A 131 4.05 9.37 20.58
N ARG A 132 3.48 8.47 21.40
CA ARG A 132 3.83 8.35 22.83
C ARG A 132 5.13 7.58 23.08
N VAL A 133 5.64 6.87 22.08
CA VAL A 133 6.89 6.12 22.18
C VAL A 133 8.06 7.06 21.92
N PRO A 134 8.90 7.36 22.92
CA PRO A 134 10.05 8.24 22.77
C PRO A 134 11.21 7.51 22.07
N ALA A 135 11.02 7.19 20.80
CA ALA A 135 11.88 6.25 20.06
C ALA A 135 13.38 6.58 20.19
N GLY A 136 13.76 7.87 20.13
CA GLY A 136 15.16 8.30 20.25
C GLY A 136 15.78 8.09 21.63
N ALA A 137 14.97 7.85 22.68
CA ALA A 137 15.42 7.57 24.04
C ALA A 137 15.47 6.09 24.39
N LEU A 138 15.03 5.20 23.47
CA LEU A 138 14.98 3.76 23.71
C LEU A 138 16.27 3.07 23.23
N GLU A 139 16.75 2.13 24.03
CA GLU A 139 17.93 1.33 23.70
C GLU A 139 17.64 0.24 22.68
N ASN A 140 16.45 -0.35 22.75
CA ASN A 140 16.09 -1.50 21.93
C ASN A 140 14.58 -1.55 21.59
N ARG A 141 14.25 -2.39 20.62
CA ARG A 141 12.87 -2.57 20.12
C ARG A 141 11.92 -3.16 21.16
N ARG A 142 12.43 -3.94 22.13
CA ARG A 142 11.61 -4.57 23.17
C ARG A 142 11.00 -3.51 24.10
N GLU A 143 11.75 -2.49 24.45
CA GLU A 143 11.22 -1.36 25.23
C GLU A 143 10.06 -0.65 24.50
N ALA A 144 10.21 -0.41 23.19
CA ALA A 144 9.14 0.16 22.41
C ALA A 144 7.88 -0.74 22.37
N GLU A 145 8.07 -2.06 22.26
CA GLU A 145 6.97 -3.01 22.27
C GLU A 145 6.22 -3.04 23.60
N GLU A 146 6.93 -3.00 24.71
CA GLU A 146 6.32 -2.94 26.06
C GLU A 146 5.50 -1.64 26.26
N LEU A 147 5.97 -0.50 25.73
CA LEU A 147 5.22 0.75 25.75
C LEU A 147 3.98 0.72 24.85
N LEU A 148 4.03 0.04 23.71
CA LEU A 148 2.91 -0.09 22.79
C LEU A 148 1.86 -1.09 23.26
N LYS A 149 2.25 -2.12 24.00
CA LYS A 149 1.38 -3.24 24.40
C LYS A 149 0.07 -2.83 25.09
N PRO A 150 0.07 -1.92 26.08
CA PRO A 150 -1.18 -1.45 26.68
C PRO A 150 -2.01 -0.55 25.77
N LEU A 151 -1.41 0.09 24.76
CA LEU A 151 -2.07 1.03 23.87
C LEU A 151 -2.64 0.34 22.62
N ILE A 152 -2.02 -0.73 22.18
CA ILE A 152 -2.40 -1.53 21.01
C ILE A 152 -2.38 -3.01 21.44
N PRO A 153 -3.49 -3.54 21.96
CA PRO A 153 -3.57 -4.92 22.44
C PRO A 153 -3.38 -5.99 21.35
N ASP A 154 -3.75 -5.68 20.10
CA ASP A 154 -3.57 -6.60 18.98
C ASP A 154 -2.08 -6.81 18.66
N TRP A 155 -1.62 -8.05 18.78
CA TRP A 155 -0.22 -8.39 18.56
C TRP A 155 0.23 -8.19 17.10
N GLY A 156 -0.62 -8.57 16.15
CA GLY A 156 -0.33 -8.44 14.72
C GLY A 156 -0.14 -6.97 14.31
N MET A 157 -1.03 -6.10 14.77
CA MET A 157 -0.94 -4.66 14.56
C MET A 157 0.32 -4.07 15.22
N ARG A 158 0.67 -4.48 16.45
CA ARG A 158 1.92 -4.03 17.08
C ARG A 158 3.13 -4.43 16.26
N GLN A 159 3.23 -5.70 15.85
CA GLN A 159 4.36 -6.16 15.03
C GLN A 159 4.44 -5.42 13.71
N PHE A 160 3.30 -5.15 13.06
CA PHE A 160 3.25 -4.35 11.85
C PHE A 160 3.78 -2.93 12.08
N ILE A 161 3.30 -2.23 13.12
CA ILE A 161 3.77 -0.89 13.49
C ILE A 161 5.27 -0.92 13.80
N MET A 162 5.72 -1.90 14.55
CA MET A 162 7.13 -2.08 14.91
C MET A 162 8.04 -2.28 13.69
N THR A 163 7.52 -2.65 12.52
CA THR A 163 8.33 -2.67 11.29
C THR A 163 8.83 -1.27 10.92
N ASN A 164 8.14 -0.19 11.33
CA ASN A 164 8.57 1.19 11.09
C ASN A 164 9.61 1.70 12.09
N LEU A 165 9.91 0.96 13.16
CA LEU A 165 10.93 1.36 14.12
C LEU A 165 12.28 0.84 13.64
N VAL A 166 13.16 1.74 13.28
CA VAL A 166 14.49 1.44 12.72
C VAL A 166 15.58 2.08 13.55
N ARG A 167 16.82 1.59 13.43
CA ARG A 167 17.99 2.23 14.03
C ARG A 167 18.44 3.37 13.13
N GLY A 168 18.41 4.58 13.67
CA GLY A 168 18.96 5.78 13.09
C GLY A 168 20.32 6.14 13.66
N GLU A 169 20.81 7.33 13.35
CA GLU A 169 22.11 7.85 13.79
C GLU A 169 22.18 8.01 15.31
N PHE A 170 21.08 8.49 15.93
CA PHE A 170 21.02 8.82 17.36
C PHE A 170 20.15 7.84 18.17
N GLY A 171 19.93 6.63 17.68
CA GLY A 171 19.12 5.62 18.37
C GLY A 171 17.97 5.10 17.49
N LEU A 172 16.91 4.61 18.11
CA LEU A 172 15.72 4.16 17.40
C LEU A 172 14.93 5.37 16.90
N GLN A 173 14.32 5.22 15.72
CA GLN A 173 13.44 6.25 15.14
C GLN A 173 12.31 5.61 14.34
N TRP A 174 11.20 6.33 14.24
CA TRP A 174 10.14 5.98 13.29
C TRP A 174 10.59 6.34 11.89
N GLN A 175 10.58 5.34 10.98
CA GLN A 175 10.99 5.53 9.59
C GLN A 175 9.94 6.27 8.76
N CYS A 176 8.66 6.20 9.16
CA CYS A 176 7.59 6.94 8.51
C CYS A 176 7.39 8.32 9.14
N ASN A 177 6.88 9.28 8.37
CA ASN A 177 6.58 10.64 8.84
C ASN A 177 5.24 10.65 9.61
N LEU A 178 5.29 10.32 10.90
CA LEU A 178 4.11 10.18 11.75
C LEU A 178 3.21 11.42 11.77
N GLU A 179 3.81 12.62 11.80
CA GLU A 179 3.05 13.87 11.90
C GLU A 179 2.21 14.11 10.67
N VAL A 180 2.82 14.02 9.49
CA VAL A 180 2.14 14.25 8.22
C VAL A 180 1.13 13.14 7.91
N LEU A 181 1.49 11.88 8.16
CA LEU A 181 0.57 10.76 7.92
C LEU A 181 -0.66 10.85 8.83
N HIS A 182 -0.48 11.14 10.11
CA HIS A 182 -1.58 11.32 11.04
C HIS A 182 -2.49 12.50 10.63
N ALA A 183 -1.90 13.66 10.31
CA ALA A 183 -2.66 14.83 9.84
C ALA A 183 -3.41 14.57 8.52
N SER A 184 -2.89 13.65 7.69
CA SER A 184 -3.49 13.33 6.39
C SER A 184 -4.62 12.30 6.45
N LEU A 185 -4.93 11.68 7.60
CA LEU A 185 -5.95 10.63 7.71
C LEU A 185 -7.31 11.06 7.14
N GLN A 186 -7.70 12.34 7.34
CA GLN A 186 -8.97 12.88 6.84
C GLN A 186 -9.04 12.85 5.29
N VAL A 187 -7.92 13.07 4.62
CA VAL A 187 -7.82 13.02 3.14
C VAL A 187 -7.75 11.57 2.67
N LEU A 188 -6.90 10.75 3.32
CA LEU A 188 -6.63 9.38 2.88
C LEU A 188 -7.82 8.43 3.06
N ARG A 189 -8.75 8.72 3.98
CA ARG A 189 -9.99 7.96 4.14
C ARG A 189 -11.05 8.25 3.07
N GLN A 190 -10.96 9.40 2.37
CA GLN A 190 -11.93 9.75 1.31
C GLN A 190 -11.84 8.77 0.13
N ASN A 191 -12.90 8.71 -0.67
CA ASN A 191 -12.81 8.04 -1.95
C ASN A 191 -11.75 8.74 -2.83
N SER A 192 -10.83 7.98 -3.39
CA SER A 192 -9.81 8.52 -4.31
C SER A 192 -10.36 8.80 -5.71
N LEU A 193 -11.53 8.23 -6.04
CA LEU A 193 -12.18 8.35 -7.34
C LEU A 193 -13.36 9.32 -7.27
N SER A 194 -13.60 10.01 -8.38
CA SER A 194 -14.75 10.90 -8.62
C SER A 194 -15.68 10.29 -9.69
N GLY A 195 -16.83 10.93 -9.92
CA GLY A 195 -17.78 10.48 -10.94
C GLY A 195 -17.25 10.51 -12.39
N LEU A 196 -16.15 11.23 -12.65
CA LEU A 196 -15.54 11.34 -13.99
C LEU A 196 -14.37 10.36 -14.19
N ASP A 197 -13.92 9.72 -13.13
CA ASP A 197 -12.82 8.74 -13.20
C ASP A 197 -13.30 7.45 -13.86
N GLN A 198 -12.47 6.89 -14.77
CA GLN A 198 -12.76 5.59 -15.39
C GLN A 198 -11.46 4.93 -15.87
N TYR A 199 -11.33 3.62 -15.60
CA TYR A 199 -10.28 2.79 -16.15
C TYR A 199 -10.88 1.54 -16.82
N GLN A 200 -10.67 1.42 -18.14
CA GLN A 200 -11.23 0.35 -18.98
C GLN A 200 -10.36 -0.90 -19.04
N GLY A 201 -9.21 -0.91 -18.37
CA GLY A 201 -8.32 -2.07 -18.37
C GLY A 201 -8.80 -3.19 -17.44
N PRO A 202 -8.21 -4.39 -17.59
CA PRO A 202 -8.51 -5.53 -16.73
C PRO A 202 -8.16 -5.21 -15.26
N THR A 203 -9.11 -5.43 -14.36
CA THR A 203 -8.95 -5.16 -12.92
C THR A 203 -9.28 -6.40 -12.09
N LEU A 204 -8.39 -6.72 -11.15
CA LEU A 204 -8.59 -7.76 -10.14
C LEU A 204 -8.69 -7.12 -8.76
N LEU A 205 -9.74 -7.41 -8.01
CA LEU A 205 -9.84 -7.16 -6.57
C LEU A 205 -9.61 -8.48 -5.83
N ILE A 206 -8.61 -8.51 -4.95
CA ILE A 206 -8.37 -9.62 -4.03
C ILE A 206 -8.80 -9.16 -2.64
N ALA A 207 -9.84 -9.77 -2.09
CA ALA A 207 -10.41 -9.41 -0.80
C ALA A 207 -10.18 -10.50 0.24
N GLY A 208 -9.98 -10.11 1.50
CA GLY A 208 -9.97 -11.02 2.64
C GLY A 208 -11.39 -11.26 3.15
N GLY A 209 -11.80 -12.53 3.25
CA GLY A 209 -13.16 -12.89 3.69
C GLY A 209 -13.46 -12.58 5.17
N LYS A 210 -12.43 -12.24 5.96
CA LYS A 210 -12.55 -11.78 7.36
C LYS A 210 -12.26 -10.28 7.49
N SER A 211 -12.02 -9.59 6.39
CA SER A 211 -11.74 -8.16 6.36
C SER A 211 -13.04 -7.36 6.39
N GLU A 212 -13.03 -6.25 7.10
CA GLU A 212 -14.14 -5.27 7.14
C GLU A 212 -13.97 -4.18 6.07
N PHE A 213 -12.92 -4.25 5.23
CA PHE A 213 -12.63 -3.21 4.23
C PHE A 213 -13.43 -3.37 2.95
N ILE A 214 -13.96 -4.57 2.67
CA ILE A 214 -14.83 -4.85 1.53
C ILE A 214 -16.17 -5.35 2.06
N GLU A 215 -17.24 -4.65 1.74
CA GLU A 215 -18.61 -4.96 2.14
C GLU A 215 -19.45 -5.43 0.95
N ASP A 216 -20.59 -6.02 1.25
CA ASP A 216 -21.57 -6.40 0.23
C ASP A 216 -22.01 -5.15 -0.55
N GLY A 217 -21.93 -5.21 -1.87
CA GLY A 217 -22.27 -4.09 -2.74
C GLY A 217 -21.07 -3.27 -3.25
N ASP A 218 -19.96 -3.19 -2.49
CA ASP A 218 -18.77 -2.41 -2.90
C ASP A 218 -18.29 -2.77 -4.30
N VAL A 219 -18.23 -4.08 -4.61
CA VAL A 219 -17.79 -4.56 -5.94
C VAL A 219 -18.72 -4.06 -7.05
N LYS A 220 -20.02 -4.02 -6.79
CA LYS A 220 -21.01 -3.50 -7.76
C LYS A 220 -20.82 -2.00 -7.96
N GLU A 221 -20.61 -1.26 -6.88
CA GLU A 221 -20.37 0.19 -6.96
C GLU A 221 -19.04 0.51 -7.64
N MET A 222 -17.97 -0.22 -7.35
CA MET A 222 -16.67 -0.02 -7.99
C MET A 222 -16.69 -0.21 -9.51
N LYS A 223 -17.63 -1.00 -10.04
CA LYS A 223 -17.75 -1.22 -11.50
C LYS A 223 -18.15 0.02 -12.28
N GLN A 224 -18.67 1.08 -11.65
CA GLN A 224 -18.89 2.36 -12.33
C GLN A 224 -17.58 3.01 -12.79
N TRP A 225 -16.48 2.79 -12.05
CA TRP A 225 -15.14 3.30 -12.39
C TRP A 225 -14.25 2.24 -13.04
N LEU A 226 -14.48 0.96 -12.70
CA LEU A 226 -13.67 -0.19 -13.08
C LEU A 226 -14.56 -1.30 -13.68
N PRO A 227 -15.12 -1.09 -14.88
CA PRO A 227 -16.17 -1.97 -15.45
C PRO A 227 -15.73 -3.43 -15.63
N HIS A 228 -14.43 -3.67 -15.83
CA HIS A 228 -13.87 -5.01 -15.99
C HIS A 228 -13.29 -5.60 -14.68
N LEU A 229 -13.77 -5.12 -13.53
CA LEU A 229 -13.39 -5.62 -12.21
C LEU A 229 -13.89 -7.04 -11.98
N LYS A 230 -12.96 -7.94 -11.62
CA LYS A 230 -13.21 -9.30 -11.13
C LYS A 230 -12.81 -9.40 -9.66
N LEU A 231 -13.58 -10.12 -8.86
CA LEU A 231 -13.32 -10.37 -7.45
C LEU A 231 -12.75 -11.78 -7.24
N VAL A 232 -11.72 -11.88 -6.42
CA VAL A 232 -11.29 -13.12 -5.76
C VAL A 232 -11.36 -12.90 -4.26
N ASN A 233 -12.15 -13.70 -3.57
CA ASN A 233 -12.26 -13.67 -2.11
C ASN A 233 -11.37 -14.76 -1.49
N LEU A 234 -10.55 -14.41 -0.50
CA LEU A 234 -9.73 -15.33 0.28
C LEU A 234 -10.37 -15.50 1.69
N PRO A 235 -11.21 -16.52 1.89
CA PRO A 235 -12.13 -16.59 3.04
C PRO A 235 -11.42 -16.73 4.39
N LYS A 236 -10.14 -17.11 4.41
CA LYS A 236 -9.35 -17.29 5.63
C LYS A 236 -8.58 -16.02 6.03
N ALA A 237 -8.38 -15.08 5.12
CA ALA A 237 -7.58 -13.88 5.33
C ALA A 237 -8.44 -12.71 5.85
N GLY A 238 -7.83 -11.86 6.68
CA GLY A 238 -8.28 -10.51 7.00
C GLY A 238 -7.66 -9.49 6.05
N HIS A 239 -7.38 -8.28 6.56
CA HIS A 239 -6.89 -7.16 5.74
C HIS A 239 -5.52 -7.40 5.10
N ASN A 240 -4.62 -8.12 5.76
CA ASN A 240 -3.29 -8.43 5.25
C ASN A 240 -3.27 -9.74 4.45
N VAL A 241 -4.09 -9.85 3.42
CA VAL A 241 -4.32 -11.08 2.64
C VAL A 241 -3.02 -11.74 2.15
N HIS A 242 -2.00 -10.95 1.77
CA HIS A 242 -0.70 -11.42 1.30
C HIS A 242 0.19 -12.03 2.40
N VAL A 243 -0.18 -11.85 3.66
CA VAL A 243 0.48 -12.42 4.84
C VAL A 243 -0.35 -13.56 5.40
N GLU A 244 -1.66 -13.35 5.58
CA GLU A 244 -2.57 -14.24 6.30
C GLU A 244 -3.00 -15.47 5.47
N ASP A 245 -3.11 -15.33 4.14
CA ASP A 245 -3.29 -16.45 3.20
C ASP A 245 -2.36 -16.30 1.99
N ARG A 246 -1.05 -16.38 2.24
CA ARG A 246 -0.04 -16.19 1.20
C ARG A 246 -0.19 -17.15 0.03
N SER A 247 -0.51 -18.41 0.28
CA SER A 247 -0.69 -19.41 -0.78
C SER A 247 -1.87 -19.07 -1.68
N GLY A 248 -3.04 -18.80 -1.09
CA GLY A 248 -4.24 -18.39 -1.82
C GLY A 248 -4.01 -17.09 -2.60
N PHE A 249 -3.29 -16.13 -2.00
CA PHE A 249 -2.93 -14.87 -2.65
C PHE A 249 -2.04 -15.08 -3.89
N LEU A 250 -0.97 -15.87 -3.75
CA LEU A 250 -0.08 -16.19 -4.88
C LEU A 250 -0.80 -16.97 -5.98
N ASP A 251 -1.69 -17.88 -5.63
CA ASP A 251 -2.47 -18.66 -6.59
C ASP A 251 -3.47 -17.78 -7.34
N ALA A 252 -4.12 -16.82 -6.66
CA ALA A 252 -4.97 -15.81 -7.30
C ALA A 252 -4.17 -14.96 -8.30
N LEU A 253 -2.97 -14.50 -7.90
CA LEU A 253 -2.08 -13.75 -8.79
C LEU A 253 -1.63 -14.56 -9.99
N LYS A 254 -1.18 -15.82 -9.81
CA LYS A 254 -0.70 -16.70 -10.90
C LYS A 254 -1.79 -16.98 -11.95
N LYS A 255 -3.05 -17.09 -11.51
CA LYS A 255 -4.20 -17.30 -12.43
C LYS A 255 -4.57 -16.05 -13.21
N TRP A 256 -4.30 -14.87 -12.65
CA TRP A 256 -4.63 -13.59 -13.25
C TRP A 256 -3.51 -13.02 -14.14
N LEU A 257 -2.27 -13.18 -13.74
CA LEU A 257 -1.06 -12.67 -14.42
C LEU A 257 -0.63 -13.57 -15.56
#